data_a384e260bbd3e00d6e0e40cc83e1fbc8
#
_entry.id   a384e260bbd3e00d6e0e40cc83e1fbc8
#
_cell.length_a   1.000
_cell.length_b   1.000
_cell.length_c   1.000
_cell.angle_alpha   90.00
_cell.angle_beta   90.00
_cell.angle_gamma   90.00
#
_symmetry.space_group_name_H-M   'P 1'
#
loop_
_entity.id
_entity.type
_entity.pdbx_description
1 polymer ?
#
loop_
_entity_poly.entity_id
_entity_poly.type
_entity_poly.pdbx_seq_one_letter_code
_entity_poly.pdbx_strand_id
1 'polypeptide(L)'
;MPPVSNDVRPFAALDDTDRAILTELAGDGRLPNNALAERVGLAPSTCLARTRALRECGAIRGFHAEVHPAALGLPLQALVSVRLTEHARAAVDAFRARSVRLPGVVSVFHVAGAEDYVLHVRAASAEALRDFVLDHLAVDPAVQHTQTSLIFEQARGSG
;
A
#
# COMPACT_ATOMS: atom_id res chain seq x y z
N MET A 1 -0.12 1.62 -8.75
CA MET A 1 0.84 2.22 -7.80
C MET A 1 2.15 1.45 -7.93
N PRO A 2 3.32 2.09 -8.06
CA PRO A 2 4.59 1.37 -8.10
C PRO A 2 4.82 0.65 -6.76
N PRO A 3 5.51 -0.50 -6.76
CA PRO A 3 5.82 -1.22 -5.53
C PRO A 3 6.68 -0.36 -4.61
N VAL A 4 6.42 -0.47 -3.31
CA VAL A 4 7.30 0.12 -2.29
C VAL A 4 8.56 -0.71 -2.27
N SER A 5 9.68 -0.16 -2.74
CA SER A 5 10.99 -0.76 -2.53
C SER A 5 11.53 -0.35 -1.16
N ASN A 6 12.14 -1.28 -0.44
CA ASN A 6 12.92 -0.96 0.76
C ASN A 6 14.29 -0.32 0.43
N ASP A 7 14.51 0.05 -0.84
CA ASP A 7 15.72 0.74 -1.25
C ASP A 7 15.63 2.23 -0.83
N VAL A 8 16.34 2.60 0.22
CA VAL A 8 16.40 3.97 0.77
C VAL A 8 17.33 4.91 -0.01
N ARG A 9 18.10 4.41 -1.01
CA ARG A 9 19.07 5.22 -1.77
C ARG A 9 18.46 6.36 -2.57
N PRO A 10 17.27 6.26 -3.20
CA PRO A 10 16.71 7.34 -3.99
C PRO A 10 16.34 8.60 -3.20
N PHE A 11 16.25 8.53 -1.86
CA PHE A 11 15.83 9.64 -1.01
C PHE A 11 16.97 10.22 -0.13
N ALA A 12 18.22 9.82 -0.38
CA ALA A 12 19.39 10.31 0.39
C ALA A 12 19.66 11.82 0.21
N ALA A 13 19.12 12.44 -0.84
CA ALA A 13 19.30 13.87 -1.14
C ALA A 13 18.20 14.77 -0.53
N LEU A 14 17.21 14.23 0.21
CA LEU A 14 16.16 15.03 0.84
C LEU A 14 16.74 15.80 2.03
N ASP A 15 16.52 17.11 2.04
CA ASP A 15 16.89 17.99 3.16
C ASP A 15 15.83 17.97 4.28
N ASP A 16 16.09 18.66 5.39
CA ASP A 16 15.18 18.70 6.53
C ASP A 16 13.86 19.42 6.20
N THR A 17 13.90 20.38 5.29
CA THR A 17 12.71 21.08 4.80
C THR A 17 11.82 20.13 3.96
N ASP A 18 12.42 19.29 3.12
CA ASP A 18 11.69 18.28 2.35
C ASP A 18 11.05 17.25 3.29
N ARG A 19 11.76 16.82 4.34
CA ARG A 19 11.21 15.93 5.37
C ARG A 19 10.06 16.58 6.14
N ALA A 20 10.16 17.86 6.48
CA ALA A 20 9.06 18.60 7.13
C ALA A 20 7.82 18.66 6.24
N ILE A 21 7.97 18.96 4.95
CA ILE A 21 6.87 18.94 3.96
C ILE A 21 6.22 17.55 3.91
N LEU A 22 7.03 16.49 3.85
CA LEU A 22 6.52 15.12 3.81
C LEU A 22 5.75 14.75 5.08
N THR A 23 6.23 15.17 6.25
CA THR A 23 5.57 14.91 7.55
C THR A 23 4.21 15.60 7.63
N GLU A 24 4.13 16.89 7.26
CA GLU A 24 2.86 17.62 7.24
C GLU A 24 1.85 16.99 6.27
N LEU A 25 2.29 16.65 5.06
CA LEU A 25 1.42 16.05 4.04
C LEU A 25 1.07 14.58 4.35
N ALA A 26 1.87 13.87 5.12
CA ALA A 26 1.51 12.54 5.61
C ALA A 26 0.38 12.59 6.66
N GLY A 27 0.35 13.67 7.47
CA GLY A 27 -0.72 13.92 8.43
C GLY A 27 -2.01 14.45 7.78
N ASP A 28 -1.88 15.40 6.85
CA ASP A 28 -3.00 15.97 6.09
C ASP A 28 -2.63 16.17 4.62
N GLY A 29 -2.97 15.17 3.80
CA GLY A 29 -2.73 15.21 2.35
C GLY A 29 -3.56 16.26 1.60
N ARG A 30 -4.52 16.96 2.26
CA ARG A 30 -5.34 18.03 1.68
C ARG A 30 -4.92 19.41 2.16
N LEU A 31 -3.85 19.54 2.95
CA LEU A 31 -3.35 20.80 3.45
C LEU A 31 -3.09 21.77 2.28
N PRO A 32 -3.72 22.96 2.26
CA PRO A 32 -3.48 23.95 1.22
C PRO A 32 -2.03 24.41 1.21
N ASN A 33 -1.47 24.69 0.02
CA ASN A 33 -0.07 25.04 -0.13
C ASN A 33 0.35 26.26 0.73
N ASN A 34 -0.54 27.25 0.92
CA ASN A 34 -0.22 28.41 1.76
C ASN A 34 -0.06 28.01 3.24
N ALA A 35 -0.96 27.15 3.75
CA ALA A 35 -0.89 26.65 5.11
C ALA A 35 0.32 25.70 5.30
N LEU A 36 0.64 24.88 4.31
CA LEU A 36 1.85 24.05 4.32
C LEU A 36 3.10 24.93 4.37
N ALA A 37 3.18 25.94 3.52
CA ALA A 37 4.32 26.87 3.44
C ALA A 37 4.55 27.60 4.79
N GLU A 38 3.48 28.04 5.44
CA GLU A 38 3.53 28.67 6.76
C GLU A 38 4.08 27.70 7.81
N ARG A 39 3.60 26.44 7.85
CA ARG A 39 4.05 25.43 8.82
C ARG A 39 5.52 25.04 8.67
N VAL A 40 6.02 25.01 7.42
CA VAL A 40 7.42 24.67 7.14
C VAL A 40 8.34 25.88 6.98
N GLY A 41 7.84 27.10 7.23
CA GLY A 41 8.64 28.34 7.21
C GLY A 41 9.12 28.74 5.81
N LEU A 42 8.35 28.51 4.76
CA LEU A 42 8.72 28.80 3.37
C LEU A 42 7.79 29.83 2.73
N ALA A 43 8.28 30.50 1.67
CA ALA A 43 7.40 31.21 0.75
C ALA A 43 6.51 30.21 -0.02
N PRO A 44 5.22 30.54 -0.30
CA PRO A 44 4.30 29.62 -0.99
C PRO A 44 4.80 29.07 -2.33
N SER A 45 5.47 29.92 -3.12
CA SER A 45 6.07 29.51 -4.40
C SER A 45 7.18 28.46 -4.24
N THR A 46 8.03 28.66 -3.22
CA THR A 46 9.13 27.72 -2.90
C THR A 46 8.57 26.38 -2.38
N CYS A 47 7.57 26.43 -1.51
CA CYS A 47 6.88 25.23 -1.00
C CYS A 47 6.24 24.44 -2.13
N LEU A 48 5.55 25.11 -3.05
CA LEU A 48 4.93 24.47 -4.22
C LEU A 48 5.98 23.80 -5.13
N ALA A 49 7.09 24.47 -5.39
CA ALA A 49 8.18 23.92 -6.21
C ALA A 49 8.78 22.66 -5.57
N ARG A 50 9.06 22.69 -4.26
CA ARG A 50 9.57 21.53 -3.52
C ARG A 50 8.59 20.37 -3.50
N THR A 51 7.30 20.64 -3.24
CA THR A 51 6.25 19.60 -3.26
C THR A 51 6.13 18.94 -4.65
N ARG A 52 6.31 19.71 -5.73
CA ARG A 52 6.35 19.15 -7.09
C ARG A 52 7.57 18.24 -7.29
N ALA A 53 8.75 18.70 -6.90
CA ALA A 53 9.98 17.91 -6.98
C ALA A 53 9.88 16.61 -6.18
N LEU A 54 9.28 16.63 -4.97
CA LEU A 54 9.01 15.44 -4.15
C LEU A 54 8.05 14.45 -4.82
N ARG A 55 7.11 14.93 -5.62
CA ARG A 55 6.24 14.06 -6.44
C ARG A 55 7.00 13.49 -7.64
N GLU A 56 7.78 14.29 -8.32
CA GLU A 56 8.57 13.88 -9.50
C GLU A 56 9.61 12.82 -9.15
N CYS A 57 10.28 12.95 -8.00
CA CYS A 57 11.23 11.95 -7.52
C CYS A 57 10.54 10.72 -6.86
N GLY A 58 9.22 10.72 -6.72
CA GLY A 58 8.45 9.61 -6.15
C GLY A 58 8.43 9.53 -4.62
N ALA A 59 8.97 10.52 -3.91
CA ALA A 59 8.87 10.62 -2.45
C ALA A 59 7.39 10.78 -2.03
N ILE A 60 6.62 11.59 -2.76
CA ILE A 60 5.16 11.63 -2.66
C ILE A 60 4.59 10.75 -3.79
N ARG A 61 3.99 9.63 -3.43
CA ARG A 61 3.41 8.66 -4.38
C ARG A 61 1.98 8.99 -4.80
N GLY A 62 1.28 9.86 -4.06
CA GLY A 62 -0.09 10.26 -4.34
C GLY A 62 -0.80 10.80 -3.11
N PHE A 63 -1.99 11.35 -3.34
CA PHE A 63 -2.92 11.79 -2.31
C PHE A 63 -4.20 10.98 -2.47
N HIS A 64 -4.61 10.28 -1.43
CA HIS A 64 -5.76 9.38 -1.48
C HIS A 64 -6.68 9.64 -0.31
N ALA A 65 -8.00 9.59 -0.57
CA ALA A 65 -8.98 9.59 0.50
C ALA A 65 -8.96 8.24 1.24
N GLU A 66 -9.05 8.30 2.55
CA GLU A 66 -9.39 7.13 3.34
C GLU A 66 -10.91 6.94 3.31
N VAL A 67 -11.36 5.83 2.71
CA VAL A 67 -12.79 5.54 2.56
C VAL A 67 -13.15 4.35 3.43
N HIS A 68 -14.22 4.50 4.22
CA HIS A 68 -14.72 3.40 5.04
C HIS A 68 -15.10 2.21 4.15
N PRO A 69 -14.58 0.99 4.39
CA PRO A 69 -14.79 -0.15 3.50
C PRO A 69 -16.26 -0.49 3.27
N ALA A 70 -17.10 -0.35 4.30
CA ALA A 70 -18.54 -0.60 4.17
C ALA A 70 -19.23 0.41 3.22
N ALA A 71 -18.72 1.63 3.08
CA ALA A 71 -19.25 2.61 2.11
C ALA A 71 -18.99 2.19 0.65
N LEU A 72 -18.03 1.28 0.44
CA LEU A 72 -17.74 0.66 -0.86
C LEU A 72 -18.44 -0.69 -1.04
N GLY A 73 -19.31 -1.11 -0.10
CA GLY A 73 -19.94 -2.43 -0.13
C GLY A 73 -19.01 -3.59 0.21
N LEU A 74 -17.83 -3.33 0.80
CA LEU A 74 -16.78 -4.30 1.10
C LEU A 74 -16.41 -4.28 2.60
N PRO A 75 -17.39 -4.54 3.52
CA PRO A 75 -17.18 -4.35 4.96
C PRO A 75 -16.21 -5.37 5.57
N LEU A 76 -16.08 -6.55 4.97
CA LEU A 76 -15.24 -7.61 5.50
C LEU A 76 -13.80 -7.43 5.00
N GLN A 77 -12.84 -7.52 5.90
CA GLN A 77 -11.41 -7.43 5.60
C GLN A 77 -10.67 -8.67 6.10
N ALA A 78 -9.67 -9.11 5.35
CA ALA A 78 -8.84 -10.25 5.72
C ALA A 78 -7.40 -10.06 5.27
N LEU A 79 -6.50 -10.75 5.98
CA LEU A 79 -5.15 -11.02 5.51
C LEU A 79 -5.12 -12.47 4.99
N VAL A 80 -4.72 -12.63 3.74
CA VAL A 80 -4.53 -13.94 3.12
C VAL A 80 -3.03 -14.14 2.92
N SER A 81 -2.46 -15.00 3.76
CA SER A 81 -1.09 -15.44 3.63
C SER A 81 -0.98 -16.49 2.54
N VAL A 82 0.07 -16.41 1.74
CA VAL A 82 0.29 -17.27 0.57
C VAL A 82 1.71 -17.79 0.60
N ARG A 83 1.86 -19.12 0.44
CA ARG A 83 3.13 -19.77 0.18
C ARG A 83 3.17 -20.24 -1.26
N LEU A 84 4.28 -19.99 -1.95
CA LEU A 84 4.48 -20.41 -3.32
C LEU A 84 5.12 -21.81 -3.39
N THR A 85 4.87 -22.52 -4.49
CA THR A 85 5.52 -23.81 -4.80
C THR A 85 6.97 -23.62 -5.18
N GLU A 86 7.29 -22.52 -5.83
CA GLU A 86 8.63 -22.19 -6.33
C GLU A 86 9.04 -20.77 -5.91
N HIS A 87 10.30 -20.63 -5.50
CA HIS A 87 10.89 -19.36 -5.08
C HIS A 87 11.81 -18.76 -6.17
N ALA A 88 11.70 -19.26 -7.41
CA ALA A 88 12.38 -18.63 -8.54
C ALA A 88 11.88 -17.19 -8.72
N ARG A 89 12.80 -16.24 -8.93
CA ARG A 89 12.49 -14.81 -9.03
C ARG A 89 11.37 -14.53 -10.03
N ALA A 90 11.37 -15.21 -11.17
CA ALA A 90 10.34 -15.04 -12.20
C ALA A 90 8.94 -15.43 -11.70
N ALA A 91 8.81 -16.53 -10.92
CA ALA A 91 7.54 -16.98 -10.34
C ALA A 91 7.04 -16.00 -9.28
N VAL A 92 7.93 -15.52 -8.41
CA VAL A 92 7.65 -14.52 -7.37
C VAL A 92 7.16 -13.20 -8.00
N ASP A 93 7.87 -12.68 -9.03
CA ASP A 93 7.51 -11.44 -9.72
C ASP A 93 6.18 -11.59 -10.49
N ALA A 94 5.94 -12.75 -11.13
CA ALA A 94 4.70 -13.03 -11.84
C ALA A 94 3.50 -13.12 -10.89
N PHE A 95 3.64 -13.79 -9.74
CA PHE A 95 2.60 -13.84 -8.71
C PHE A 95 2.25 -12.42 -8.21
N ARG A 96 3.25 -11.61 -7.87
CA ARG A 96 3.05 -10.22 -7.44
C ARG A 96 2.30 -9.39 -8.50
N ALA A 97 2.75 -9.44 -9.76
CA ALA A 97 2.16 -8.66 -10.84
C ALA A 97 0.69 -9.02 -11.09
N ARG A 98 0.32 -10.29 -10.88
CA ARG A 98 -1.04 -10.80 -10.99
C ARG A 98 -1.86 -10.39 -9.76
N SER A 99 -1.36 -10.63 -8.56
CA SER A 99 -2.09 -10.45 -7.31
C SER A 99 -2.55 -9.02 -7.06
N VAL A 100 -1.77 -8.01 -7.47
CA VAL A 100 -2.17 -6.58 -7.33
C VAL A 100 -3.36 -6.19 -8.21
N ARG A 101 -3.75 -7.03 -9.17
CA ARG A 101 -4.90 -6.79 -10.08
C ARG A 101 -6.13 -7.57 -9.70
N LEU A 102 -6.06 -8.44 -8.70
CA LEU A 102 -7.21 -9.23 -8.26
C LEU A 102 -8.28 -8.35 -7.62
N PRO A 103 -9.56 -8.64 -7.85
CA PRO A 103 -10.66 -7.88 -7.27
C PRO A 103 -10.61 -7.94 -5.74
N GLY A 104 -10.86 -6.81 -5.08
CA GLY A 104 -10.84 -6.74 -3.62
C GLY A 104 -9.47 -6.67 -2.97
N VAL A 105 -8.37 -6.89 -3.70
CA VAL A 105 -7.01 -6.76 -3.16
C VAL A 105 -6.67 -5.28 -2.94
N VAL A 106 -6.38 -4.93 -1.70
CA VAL A 106 -6.00 -3.57 -1.26
C VAL A 106 -4.50 -3.39 -1.30
N SER A 107 -3.76 -4.40 -0.81
CA SER A 107 -2.30 -4.38 -0.74
C SER A 107 -1.74 -5.79 -0.87
N VAL A 108 -0.55 -5.90 -1.43
CA VAL A 108 0.22 -7.14 -1.53
C VAL A 108 1.58 -6.88 -0.91
N PHE A 109 1.92 -7.67 0.11
CA PHE A 109 3.20 -7.61 0.80
C PHE A 109 3.99 -8.87 0.44
N HIS A 110 5.22 -8.70 -0.05
CA HIS A 110 6.21 -9.77 -0.11
C HIS A 110 6.95 -9.76 1.21
N VAL A 111 6.91 -10.85 1.93
CA VAL A 111 7.42 -10.93 3.31
C VAL A 111 8.54 -11.96 3.42
N ALA A 112 9.38 -11.80 4.42
CA ALA A 112 10.34 -12.82 4.81
C ALA A 112 9.73 -13.65 5.95
N GLY A 113 9.85 -14.96 5.89
CA GLY A 113 9.34 -15.85 6.95
C GLY A 113 8.78 -17.17 6.39
N ALA A 114 7.78 -17.70 7.08
CA ALA A 114 7.13 -18.95 6.69
C ALA A 114 6.29 -18.83 5.43
N GLU A 115 5.78 -17.64 5.15
CA GLU A 115 4.96 -17.32 4.00
C GLU A 115 5.71 -16.37 3.06
N ASP A 116 5.39 -16.40 1.76
CA ASP A 116 6.05 -15.55 0.76
C ASP A 116 5.30 -14.22 0.57
N TYR A 117 3.97 -14.27 0.67
CA TYR A 117 3.12 -13.11 0.48
C TYR A 117 2.02 -13.01 1.52
N VAL A 118 1.62 -11.78 1.81
CA VAL A 118 0.39 -11.46 2.55
C VAL A 118 -0.43 -10.49 1.70
N LEU A 119 -1.65 -10.86 1.37
CA LEU A 119 -2.61 -10.04 0.65
C LEU A 119 -3.61 -9.45 1.65
N HIS A 120 -3.75 -8.14 1.66
CA HIS A 120 -4.88 -7.49 2.34
C HIS A 120 -6.04 -7.44 1.36
N VAL A 121 -7.13 -8.14 1.69
CA VAL A 121 -8.29 -8.31 0.83
C VAL A 121 -9.53 -7.72 1.51
N ARG A 122 -10.40 -7.08 0.72
CA ARG A 122 -11.74 -6.66 1.14
C ARG A 122 -12.79 -7.45 0.37
N ALA A 123 -13.86 -7.84 1.05
CA ALA A 123 -14.96 -8.60 0.46
C ALA A 123 -16.32 -8.11 0.98
N ALA A 124 -17.38 -8.39 0.22
CA ALA A 124 -18.74 -8.06 0.61
C ALA A 124 -19.26 -8.98 1.73
N SER A 125 -18.83 -10.25 1.75
CA SER A 125 -19.23 -11.25 2.72
C SER A 125 -18.15 -12.33 2.91
N ALA A 126 -18.38 -13.24 3.85
CA ALA A 126 -17.50 -14.40 4.07
C ALA A 126 -17.54 -15.37 2.87
N GLU A 127 -18.69 -15.52 2.21
CA GLU A 127 -18.81 -16.31 0.99
C GLU A 127 -17.97 -15.70 -0.13
N ALA A 128 -18.08 -14.39 -0.35
CA ALA A 128 -17.29 -13.69 -1.35
C ALA A 128 -15.78 -13.79 -1.08
N LEU A 129 -15.36 -13.76 0.19
CA LEU A 129 -13.96 -13.97 0.57
C LEU A 129 -13.50 -15.41 0.28
N ARG A 130 -14.34 -16.41 0.62
CA ARG A 130 -14.05 -17.82 0.31
C ARG A 130 -13.91 -18.02 -1.19
N ASP A 131 -14.86 -17.49 -1.97
CA ASP A 131 -14.86 -17.62 -3.43
C ASP A 131 -13.62 -16.92 -4.03
N PHE A 132 -13.24 -15.75 -3.51
CA PHE A 132 -11.98 -15.10 -3.89
C PHE A 132 -10.77 -16.03 -3.71
N VAL A 133 -10.66 -16.70 -2.55
CA VAL A 133 -9.52 -17.61 -2.29
C VAL A 133 -9.56 -18.81 -3.23
N LEU A 134 -10.72 -19.39 -3.44
CA LEU A 134 -10.88 -20.58 -4.31
C LEU A 134 -10.61 -20.24 -5.77
N ASP A 135 -11.18 -19.16 -6.28
CA ASP A 135 -11.14 -18.81 -7.72
C ASP A 135 -9.83 -18.18 -8.15
N HIS A 136 -9.11 -17.55 -7.25
CA HIS A 136 -7.91 -16.78 -7.61
C HIS A 136 -6.61 -17.28 -7.01
N LEU A 137 -6.64 -17.97 -5.89
CA LEU A 137 -5.44 -18.44 -5.20
C LEU A 137 -5.31 -19.97 -5.23
N ALA A 138 -6.35 -20.70 -4.83
CA ALA A 138 -6.28 -22.16 -4.75
C ALA A 138 -6.17 -22.86 -6.10
N VAL A 139 -6.67 -22.23 -7.18
CA VAL A 139 -6.53 -22.74 -8.56
C VAL A 139 -5.18 -22.42 -9.18
N ASP A 140 -4.38 -21.55 -8.58
CA ASP A 140 -3.10 -21.11 -9.11
C ASP A 140 -2.03 -22.17 -8.83
N PRO A 141 -1.42 -22.78 -9.86
CA PRO A 141 -0.39 -23.81 -9.67
C PRO A 141 0.88 -23.28 -8.97
N ALA A 142 1.09 -21.97 -8.95
CA ALA A 142 2.20 -21.35 -8.22
C ALA A 142 1.93 -21.27 -6.71
N VAL A 143 0.69 -21.48 -6.26
CA VAL A 143 0.31 -21.41 -4.85
C VAL A 143 0.33 -22.79 -4.22
N GLN A 144 1.16 -22.97 -3.21
CA GLN A 144 1.25 -24.20 -2.43
C GLN A 144 0.22 -24.24 -1.29
N HIS A 145 0.08 -23.11 -0.59
CA HIS A 145 -0.76 -23.01 0.60
C HIS A 145 -1.29 -21.59 0.76
N THR A 146 -2.50 -21.49 1.33
CA THR A 146 -3.08 -20.22 1.75
C THR A 146 -3.65 -20.34 3.16
N GLN A 147 -3.50 -19.25 3.94
CA GLN A 147 -4.15 -19.12 5.24
C GLN A 147 -4.88 -17.78 5.30
N THR A 148 -6.16 -17.80 5.66
CA THR A 148 -6.99 -16.60 5.76
C THR A 148 -7.21 -16.23 7.22
N SER A 149 -6.90 -14.99 7.58
CA SER A 149 -7.14 -14.39 8.90
C SER A 149 -8.06 -13.21 8.74
N LEU A 150 -9.23 -13.23 9.39
CA LEU A 150 -10.16 -12.11 9.40
C LEU A 150 -9.59 -10.96 10.24
N ILE A 151 -9.77 -9.74 9.74
CA ILE A 151 -9.45 -8.52 10.49
C ILE A 151 -10.72 -8.08 11.22
N PHE A 152 -10.71 -8.16 12.54
CA PHE A 152 -11.82 -7.66 13.36
C PHE A 152 -11.73 -6.15 13.56
N GLU A 153 -10.52 -5.63 13.70
CA GLU A 153 -10.26 -4.21 13.91
C GLU A 153 -8.93 -3.82 13.28
N GLN A 154 -8.89 -2.63 12.70
CA GLN A 154 -7.67 -2.01 12.18
C GLN A 154 -7.48 -0.65 12.85
N ALA A 155 -6.42 -0.50 13.61
CA ALA A 155 -5.98 0.78 14.14
C ALA A 155 -4.74 1.27 13.38
N ARG A 156 -4.66 2.58 13.17
CA ARG A 156 -3.45 3.22 12.64
C ARG A 156 -2.64 3.81 13.76
N GLY A 157 -1.34 3.58 13.74
CA GLY A 157 -0.42 4.32 14.59
C GLY A 157 -0.27 5.77 14.11
N SER A 158 0.00 6.67 15.03
CA SER A 158 0.38 8.06 14.77
C SER A 158 1.87 8.15 14.44
N GLY A 159 2.32 7.46 13.38
CA GLY A 159 3.73 7.48 12.97
C GLY A 159 4.18 8.80 12.38
#